data_881f7b85219f09beeab52ea3c5f49926
#
_entry.id   881f7b85219f09beeab52ea3c5f49926
#
_cell.length_a   1.000
_cell.length_b   1.000
_cell.length_c   1.000
_cell.angle_alpha   90.00
_cell.angle_beta   90.00
_cell.angle_gamma   90.00
#
_symmetry.space_group_name_H-M   'P 1'
#
loop_
_entity.id
_entity.type
_entity.pdbx_description
1 polymer ?
#
loop_
_entity_poly.entity_id
_entity_poly.type
_entity_poly.pdbx_seq_one_letter_code
_entity_poly.pdbx_strand_id
1 'polypeptide(L)'
;MKSKLTKLRKGVTMKNENSQKDLELSNNNTESSRRSFFKKTASIGAVAAATALTANEATSSDDPLIMHHVKWGQKLGYPVTHNRYGMPSPYEHNNTRRNTKLLASGNFQASIAVTPIHESEGIITPNGLFFSRCHGGTAEIDPTEFRLMIHGDEIERDIILTLDELKRYPRVTRTHFIECPANGGQEWRGPQFNSLQFAKGFMASAEWTGVYIKDLIKDLGIKPGAQWMLAEGSDNSEMGRTIPMDKVWDDAMLVWGQNGEALRPEQGYPVRLLVPGWEGNLCVKWLKRLEFSAEPFYCKEETSKYTALKKSGKAIQHFYANEVNSTVVTPSPEKPWTDLKDGDVVEIEGLAWSGMGTITGVDFSLDGGKNYVEASLKGLVLPKSWTRWSYMHTYKKGETLLLTSRAMDDAGYIQPTVDEETGVLGVEGVYHRNGVETWEVTADGKVNHVQVRS
;
A
#
# COMPACT_ATOMS: atom_id res chain seq x y z
N MET A 1 3.49 49.78 37.07
CA MET A 1 4.85 50.38 37.07
C MET A 1 5.53 50.00 35.77
N LYS A 2 5.75 51.01 34.95
CA LYS A 2 6.47 50.95 33.66
C LYS A 2 7.96 50.79 33.93
N SER A 3 8.69 50.01 33.17
CA SER A 3 9.75 50.47 32.29
C SER A 3 10.82 49.42 32.01
N LYS A 4 11.18 49.42 30.75
CA LYS A 4 12.47 49.14 30.09
C LYS A 4 12.80 47.70 29.70
N LEU A 5 12.53 47.43 28.46
CA LEU A 5 13.34 46.56 27.62
C LEU A 5 13.42 47.16 26.22
N THR A 6 14.60 47.70 25.90
CA THR A 6 14.97 48.07 24.53
C THR A 6 16.43 47.65 24.28
N LYS A 7 16.63 47.03 23.09
CA LYS A 7 17.88 46.84 22.39
C LYS A 7 18.72 45.60 22.74
N LEU A 8 18.75 44.64 21.78
CA LEU A 8 19.96 44.46 20.95
C LEU A 8 19.64 43.50 19.77
N ARG A 9 19.40 44.09 18.61
CA ARG A 9 19.60 43.45 17.30
C ARG A 9 20.98 43.84 16.80
N LYS A 10 21.82 42.84 16.45
CA LYS A 10 22.91 42.85 15.45
C LYS A 10 23.13 41.37 15.13
N GLY A 11 22.76 40.80 14.02
CA GLY A 11 23.27 41.02 12.67
C GLY A 11 24.58 40.26 12.46
N VAL A 12 24.52 38.95 12.09
CA VAL A 12 25.65 38.26 11.45
C VAL A 12 25.12 37.60 10.21
N THR A 13 25.33 38.26 9.08
CA THR A 13 25.20 37.71 7.73
C THR A 13 26.54 37.07 7.40
N MET A 14 26.60 35.77 7.38
CA MET A 14 27.75 35.08 6.73
C MET A 14 27.39 34.84 5.26
N LYS A 15 28.09 35.51 4.39
CA LYS A 15 28.13 35.26 2.95
C LYS A 15 28.88 33.97 2.69
N ASN A 16 28.25 33.08 1.99
CA ASN A 16 28.86 31.85 1.48
C ASN A 16 29.33 32.14 0.03
N GLU A 17 30.53 32.60 -0.12
CA GLU A 17 31.15 32.94 -1.44
C GLU A 17 32.17 31.91 -1.94
N ASN A 18 32.13 30.67 -1.44
CA ASN A 18 33.16 29.67 -1.82
C ASN A 18 32.67 28.42 -2.59
N SER A 19 31.44 28.42 -3.07
CA SER A 19 30.90 27.21 -3.77
C SER A 19 30.80 27.36 -5.31
N GLN A 20 31.15 28.50 -5.87
CA GLN A 20 31.06 28.70 -7.33
C GLN A 20 32.39 28.66 -8.07
N LYS A 21 33.53 28.69 -7.40
CA LYS A 21 34.85 28.65 -8.08
C LYS A 21 35.36 27.24 -8.42
N ASP A 22 34.89 26.21 -7.75
CA ASP A 22 35.34 24.83 -8.01
C ASP A 22 34.61 24.13 -9.16
N LEU A 23 33.55 24.72 -9.68
CA LEU A 23 32.80 24.19 -10.83
C LEU A 23 33.26 24.74 -12.19
N GLU A 24 33.99 25.84 -12.22
CA GLU A 24 34.54 26.42 -13.49
C GLU A 24 35.89 25.87 -13.92
N LEU A 25 36.63 25.21 -13.04
CA LEU A 25 37.97 24.65 -13.36
C LEU A 25 37.93 23.24 -13.95
N SER A 26 36.76 22.56 -13.92
CA SER A 26 36.61 21.22 -14.51
C SER A 26 36.15 21.19 -15.97
N ASN A 27 35.68 22.31 -16.51
CA ASN A 27 35.11 22.35 -17.87
C ASN A 27 36.04 22.80 -18.97
N ASN A 28 37.26 23.25 -18.67
CA ASN A 28 38.16 23.80 -19.70
C ASN A 28 39.19 22.81 -20.29
N ASN A 29 39.25 21.56 -19.82
CA ASN A 29 40.25 20.61 -20.34
C ASN A 29 39.73 19.50 -21.26
N THR A 30 38.43 19.47 -21.58
CA THR A 30 37.87 18.45 -22.46
C THR A 30 37.43 18.96 -23.86
N GLU A 31 37.40 20.27 -24.10
CA GLU A 31 37.04 20.80 -25.41
C GLU A 31 38.23 20.87 -26.41
N SER A 32 39.45 20.89 -25.95
CA SER A 32 40.62 21.02 -26.88
C SER A 32 40.98 19.71 -27.58
N SER A 33 40.61 18.55 -27.02
CA SER A 33 40.97 17.24 -27.58
C SER A 33 40.00 16.74 -28.67
N ARG A 34 38.79 17.22 -28.69
CA ARG A 34 37.79 16.81 -29.70
C ARG A 34 37.81 17.64 -30.99
N ARG A 35 38.26 18.90 -30.92
CA ARG A 35 38.37 19.76 -32.11
C ARG A 35 39.58 19.46 -32.98
N SER A 36 40.64 18.80 -32.49
CA SER A 36 41.82 18.44 -33.28
C SER A 36 41.64 17.18 -34.13
N PHE A 37 40.68 16.31 -33.77
CA PHE A 37 40.43 15.08 -34.52
C PHE A 37 39.68 15.35 -35.84
N PHE A 38 38.82 16.36 -35.89
CA PHE A 38 38.00 16.69 -37.09
C PHE A 38 38.70 17.62 -38.08
N LYS A 39 39.90 18.16 -37.80
CA LYS A 39 40.63 19.03 -38.74
C LYS A 39 41.64 18.31 -39.64
N LYS A 40 41.80 17.01 -39.54
CA LYS A 40 42.79 16.25 -40.35
C LYS A 40 42.18 15.37 -41.44
N THR A 41 40.85 15.41 -41.67
CA THR A 41 40.20 14.60 -42.72
C THR A 41 39.48 15.46 -43.77
N ALA A 42 39.75 16.75 -43.90
CA ALA A 42 39.16 17.61 -44.89
C ALA A 42 40.20 18.16 -45.89
N SER A 43 40.87 17.24 -46.60
CA SER A 43 41.60 17.61 -47.82
C SER A 43 41.77 16.37 -48.71
N ILE A 44 40.74 16.04 -49.49
CA ILE A 44 40.77 15.33 -50.78
C ILE A 44 39.33 15.38 -51.33
N GLY A 45 39.17 16.05 -52.48
CA GLY A 45 38.04 15.81 -53.40
C GLY A 45 36.96 16.86 -53.44
N ALA A 46 37.24 18.04 -53.99
CA ALA A 46 36.24 18.89 -54.60
C ALA A 46 36.11 18.50 -56.09
N VAL A 47 35.03 17.83 -56.42
CA VAL A 47 34.32 17.90 -57.70
C VAL A 47 33.04 17.03 -57.53
N ALA A 48 31.91 17.63 -57.43
CA ALA A 48 30.67 16.95 -57.77
C ALA A 48 29.54 17.94 -57.97
N ALA A 49 28.97 17.81 -59.12
CA ALA A 49 27.83 18.50 -59.65
C ALA A 49 26.64 18.67 -58.70
N ALA A 50 26.07 19.87 -58.71
CA ALA A 50 24.75 20.15 -58.17
C ALA A 50 23.71 19.37 -58.99
N THR A 51 23.25 18.27 -58.49
CA THR A 51 21.97 17.71 -58.81
C THR A 51 21.04 17.98 -57.63
N ALA A 52 20.10 18.88 -57.83
CA ALA A 52 18.96 19.06 -56.97
C ALA A 52 18.16 17.75 -56.96
N LEU A 53 18.45 16.90 -56.00
CA LEU A 53 17.56 15.83 -55.60
C LEU A 53 16.42 16.49 -54.83
N THR A 54 15.32 16.72 -55.51
CA THR A 54 14.01 16.83 -54.86
C THR A 54 13.87 15.57 -54.04
N ALA A 55 13.98 15.72 -52.71
CA ALA A 55 13.58 14.67 -51.81
C ALA A 55 12.11 14.36 -52.07
N ASN A 56 11.83 13.34 -52.83
CA ASN A 56 10.53 12.69 -52.76
C ASN A 56 10.32 12.36 -51.28
N GLU A 57 9.29 12.95 -50.69
CA GLU A 57 8.75 12.42 -49.45
C GLU A 57 8.49 10.94 -49.72
N ALA A 58 9.29 10.10 -49.10
CA ALA A 58 9.07 8.65 -49.10
C ALA A 58 7.66 8.48 -48.49
N THR A 59 6.70 8.10 -49.33
CA THR A 59 5.39 7.67 -48.87
C THR A 59 5.63 6.65 -47.80
N SER A 60 5.18 6.92 -46.60
CA SER A 60 5.25 5.99 -45.47
C SER A 60 4.63 4.69 -45.95
N SER A 61 5.39 3.60 -45.93
CA SER A 61 4.86 2.27 -46.17
C SER A 61 3.76 2.02 -45.17
N ASP A 62 2.55 1.74 -45.61
CA ASP A 62 1.43 1.33 -44.73
C ASP A 62 1.58 -0.09 -44.20
N ASP A 63 2.72 -0.74 -44.47
CA ASP A 63 3.02 -2.05 -43.89
C ASP A 63 3.23 -1.95 -42.39
N PRO A 64 2.36 -2.57 -41.58
CA PRO A 64 2.45 -2.50 -40.12
C PRO A 64 3.70 -3.17 -39.55
N LEU A 65 4.44 -3.97 -40.34
CA LEU A 65 5.69 -4.59 -39.94
C LEU A 65 6.91 -3.68 -40.11
N ILE A 66 6.75 -2.53 -40.79
CA ILE A 66 7.84 -1.55 -40.93
C ILE A 66 7.84 -0.61 -39.73
N MET A 67 8.81 -0.78 -38.84
CA MET A 67 9.01 0.14 -37.70
C MET A 67 9.65 1.44 -38.17
N HIS A 68 8.87 2.53 -38.11
CA HIS A 68 9.38 3.88 -38.34
C HIS A 68 10.21 4.39 -37.16
N HIS A 69 11.18 5.26 -37.45
CA HIS A 69 11.96 5.92 -36.38
C HIS A 69 11.02 6.74 -35.47
N VAL A 70 10.95 6.36 -34.22
CA VAL A 70 10.14 7.04 -33.22
C VAL A 70 10.84 8.31 -32.71
N LYS A 71 10.06 9.35 -32.44
CA LYS A 71 10.55 10.68 -32.07
C LYS A 71 11.46 10.67 -30.84
N TRP A 72 11.19 9.81 -29.86
CA TRP A 72 12.01 9.70 -28.65
C TRP A 72 13.35 9.00 -28.89
N GLY A 73 13.48 8.14 -29.90
CA GLY A 73 14.76 7.53 -30.29
C GLY A 73 15.70 8.49 -31.01
N GLN A 74 15.23 9.66 -31.42
CA GLN A 74 16.02 10.69 -32.12
C GLN A 74 16.63 11.73 -31.14
N LYS A 75 16.33 11.65 -29.84
CA LYS A 75 16.80 12.61 -28.84
C LYS A 75 17.56 11.87 -27.75
N LEU A 76 18.56 12.55 -27.18
CA LEU A 76 19.19 12.08 -25.95
C LEU A 76 18.19 12.24 -24.81
N GLY A 77 18.03 11.19 -24.02
CA GLY A 77 17.24 11.24 -22.80
C GLY A 77 17.97 11.98 -21.67
N TYR A 78 17.36 12.00 -20.50
CA TYR A 78 17.97 12.52 -19.28
C TYR A 78 19.02 11.55 -18.75
N PRO A 79 20.14 12.04 -18.13
CA PRO A 79 21.07 11.17 -17.46
C PRO A 79 20.39 10.48 -16.27
N VAL A 80 20.74 9.24 -15.98
CA VAL A 80 20.19 8.46 -14.85
C VAL A 80 20.35 9.14 -13.49
N THR A 81 21.34 10.03 -13.36
CA THR A 81 21.62 10.83 -12.16
C THR A 81 20.71 12.05 -12.00
N HIS A 82 19.83 12.32 -12.95
CA HIS A 82 18.89 13.44 -12.89
C HIS A 82 17.99 13.38 -11.65
N ASN A 83 17.60 12.17 -11.25
CA ASN A 83 16.88 11.93 -9.99
C ASN A 83 17.60 10.84 -9.19
N ARG A 84 18.10 11.18 -7.99
CA ARG A 84 18.86 10.26 -7.14
C ARG A 84 18.03 9.11 -6.59
N TYR A 85 16.74 9.35 -6.35
CA TYR A 85 15.75 8.31 -6.03
C TYR A 85 14.86 8.15 -7.26
N GLY A 86 14.95 7.01 -7.94
CA GLY A 86 14.18 6.78 -9.16
C GLY A 86 12.69 7.11 -8.97
N MET A 87 12.10 7.73 -9.97
CA MET A 87 10.68 8.08 -9.97
C MET A 87 9.95 7.28 -11.05
N PRO A 88 8.66 6.99 -10.86
CA PRO A 88 7.83 6.44 -11.92
C PRO A 88 7.87 7.32 -13.17
N SER A 89 7.56 6.73 -14.34
CA SER A 89 7.39 7.49 -15.56
C SER A 89 6.39 8.63 -15.37
N PRO A 90 6.63 9.83 -15.93
CA PRO A 90 5.64 10.92 -15.89
C PRO A 90 4.32 10.57 -16.57
N TYR A 91 4.27 9.50 -17.36
CA TYR A 91 3.03 9.00 -17.97
C TYR A 91 2.19 8.15 -17.01
N GLU A 92 2.76 7.73 -15.86
CA GLU A 92 2.07 7.00 -14.78
C GLU A 92 1.46 7.96 -13.74
N HIS A 93 1.12 9.19 -14.12
CA HIS A 93 0.61 10.22 -13.22
C HIS A 93 -0.77 9.92 -12.62
N ASN A 94 -1.54 9.00 -13.21
CA ASN A 94 -2.84 8.55 -12.70
C ASN A 94 -2.71 7.48 -11.61
N ASN A 95 -1.57 6.77 -11.56
CA ASN A 95 -1.30 5.75 -10.55
C ASN A 95 -0.87 6.41 -9.24
N THR A 96 -1.84 6.87 -8.46
CA THR A 96 -1.61 7.65 -7.23
C THR A 96 -2.53 7.22 -6.10
N ARG A 97 -2.06 7.39 -4.87
CA ARG A 97 -2.93 7.35 -3.69
C ARG A 97 -3.94 8.48 -3.78
N ARG A 98 -5.21 8.18 -3.59
CA ARG A 98 -6.25 9.20 -3.45
C ARG A 98 -6.44 9.56 -1.99
N ASN A 99 -6.44 10.84 -1.68
CA ASN A 99 -6.67 11.35 -0.34
C ASN A 99 -8.16 11.65 -0.16
N THR A 100 -8.70 11.29 1.00
CA THR A 100 -10.04 11.70 1.38
C THR A 100 -9.97 12.92 2.29
N LYS A 101 -11.01 13.74 2.28
CA LYS A 101 -11.17 14.83 3.25
C LYS A 101 -11.24 14.27 4.67
N LEU A 102 -10.93 15.10 5.64
CA LEU A 102 -10.97 14.80 7.07
C LEU A 102 -12.25 14.09 7.48
N LEU A 103 -12.10 12.99 8.22
CA LEU A 103 -13.23 12.27 8.80
C LEU A 103 -13.66 12.82 10.16
N ALA A 104 -12.86 13.65 10.80
CA ALA A 104 -13.16 14.22 12.11
C ALA A 104 -13.10 15.75 12.06
N SER A 105 -14.16 16.40 12.50
CA SER A 105 -14.18 17.84 12.71
C SER A 105 -13.18 18.22 13.79
N GLY A 106 -12.36 19.24 13.55
CA GLY A 106 -11.43 19.81 14.52
C GLY A 106 -10.04 19.19 14.56
N ASN A 107 -9.77 18.08 13.84
CA ASN A 107 -8.42 17.52 13.70
C ASN A 107 -7.96 17.53 12.24
N PHE A 108 -7.26 18.59 11.86
CA PHE A 108 -6.75 18.75 10.49
C PHE A 108 -5.66 17.76 10.09
N GLN A 109 -5.08 17.06 11.06
CA GLN A 109 -4.00 16.08 10.83
C GLN A 109 -4.54 14.67 10.64
N ALA A 110 -5.80 14.40 11.01
CA ALA A 110 -6.43 13.12 10.69
C ALA A 110 -6.59 12.99 9.18
N SER A 111 -5.96 11.99 8.60
CA SER A 111 -5.88 11.84 7.15
C SER A 111 -5.98 10.40 6.70
N ILE A 112 -6.43 10.24 5.46
CA ILE A 112 -6.59 8.96 4.78
C ILE A 112 -6.03 9.10 3.37
N ALA A 113 -5.18 8.14 2.98
CA ALA A 113 -4.74 7.94 1.61
C ALA A 113 -4.95 6.48 1.24
N VAL A 114 -5.65 6.20 0.16
CA VAL A 114 -6.06 4.84 -0.26
C VAL A 114 -5.22 4.34 -1.43
N THR A 115 -4.88 3.05 -1.42
CA THR A 115 -4.11 2.37 -2.46
C THR A 115 -4.90 2.30 -3.77
N PRO A 116 -4.31 2.60 -4.93
CA PRO A 116 -4.93 2.37 -6.24
C PRO A 116 -4.83 0.88 -6.62
N ILE A 117 -5.64 0.02 -6.00
CA ILE A 117 -5.55 -1.44 -6.19
C ILE A 117 -5.84 -1.89 -7.62
N HIS A 118 -6.61 -1.12 -8.39
CA HIS A 118 -6.87 -1.34 -9.81
C HIS A 118 -5.63 -1.13 -10.71
N GLU A 119 -4.61 -0.45 -10.20
CA GLU A 119 -3.31 -0.25 -10.87
C GLU A 119 -2.21 -1.15 -10.30
N SER A 120 -2.54 -2.00 -9.30
CA SER A 120 -1.53 -2.83 -8.65
C SER A 120 -1.17 -4.03 -9.49
N GLU A 121 0.13 -4.25 -9.67
CA GLU A 121 0.69 -5.44 -10.31
C GLU A 121 1.29 -6.39 -9.25
N GLY A 122 1.22 -7.71 -9.48
CA GLY A 122 1.73 -8.70 -8.54
C GLY A 122 1.08 -8.65 -7.16
N ILE A 123 1.83 -8.99 -6.11
CA ILE A 123 1.36 -9.05 -4.73
C ILE A 123 2.06 -8.04 -3.80
N ILE A 124 2.87 -7.14 -4.36
CA ILE A 124 3.62 -6.13 -3.60
C ILE A 124 3.17 -4.73 -4.04
N THR A 125 2.71 -3.95 -3.09
CA THR A 125 2.35 -2.54 -3.31
C THR A 125 3.60 -1.67 -3.16
N PRO A 126 3.95 -0.82 -4.14
CA PRO A 126 5.02 0.16 -4.00
C PRO A 126 4.82 1.04 -2.76
N ASN A 127 5.92 1.37 -2.04
CA ASN A 127 5.82 2.14 -0.79
C ASN A 127 5.09 3.47 -0.95
N GLY A 128 5.28 4.17 -2.07
CA GLY A 128 4.59 5.42 -2.38
C GLY A 128 3.08 5.27 -2.62
N LEU A 129 2.59 4.06 -2.90
CA LEU A 129 1.17 3.77 -3.17
C LEU A 129 0.49 3.03 -2.02
N PHE A 130 1.25 2.63 -0.99
CA PHE A 130 0.72 1.95 0.18
C PHE A 130 -0.24 2.87 0.95
N PHE A 131 -1.44 2.38 1.30
CA PHE A 131 -2.42 3.19 2.03
C PHE A 131 -1.87 3.71 3.36
N SER A 132 -2.41 4.81 3.82
CA SER A 132 -2.11 5.33 5.15
C SER A 132 -3.36 5.88 5.82
N ARG A 133 -3.53 5.57 7.10
CA ARG A 133 -4.52 6.17 7.98
C ARG A 133 -3.81 6.72 9.20
N CYS A 134 -3.86 8.03 9.40
CA CYS A 134 -3.27 8.72 10.54
C CYS A 134 -4.39 9.40 11.34
N HIS A 135 -4.36 9.29 12.68
CA HIS A 135 -5.34 9.92 13.56
C HIS A 135 -4.85 11.26 14.10
N GLY A 136 -3.56 11.36 14.43
CA GLY A 136 -2.91 12.53 14.97
C GLY A 136 -1.87 13.19 14.05
N GLY A 137 -1.84 12.80 12.77
CA GLY A 137 -0.83 13.22 11.81
C GLY A 137 0.31 12.21 11.69
N THR A 138 1.30 12.55 10.86
CA THR A 138 2.51 11.75 10.67
C THR A 138 3.59 12.27 11.59
N ALA A 139 4.14 11.42 12.45
CA ALA A 139 5.25 11.79 13.31
C ALA A 139 6.57 11.77 12.52
N GLU A 140 7.40 12.78 12.73
CA GLU A 140 8.78 12.84 12.24
C GLU A 140 9.71 12.54 13.42
N ILE A 141 10.37 11.38 13.39
CA ILE A 141 11.20 10.89 14.49
C ILE A 141 12.65 10.78 14.02
N ASP A 142 13.55 11.44 14.73
CA ASP A 142 14.98 11.23 14.56
C ASP A 142 15.34 9.81 15.07
N PRO A 143 15.88 8.93 14.22
CA PRO A 143 16.21 7.55 14.63
C PRO A 143 17.28 7.50 15.73
N THR A 144 18.09 8.53 15.91
CA THR A 144 19.09 8.62 16.99
C THR A 144 18.45 8.88 18.35
N GLU A 145 17.28 9.52 18.36
CA GLU A 145 16.47 9.79 19.56
C GLU A 145 15.43 8.71 19.83
N PHE A 146 15.21 7.79 18.87
CA PHE A 146 14.24 6.71 19.01
C PHE A 146 14.58 5.83 20.22
N ARG A 147 13.57 5.56 21.04
CA ARG A 147 13.64 4.65 22.17
C ARG A 147 12.37 3.79 22.23
N LEU A 148 12.57 2.48 22.36
CA LEU A 148 11.49 1.53 22.60
C LEU A 148 11.59 1.02 24.02
N MET A 149 10.62 1.37 24.86
CA MET A 149 10.48 0.85 26.22
C MET A 149 9.74 -0.49 26.18
N ILE A 150 10.30 -1.50 26.84
CA ILE A 150 9.69 -2.82 27.04
C ILE A 150 9.66 -3.06 28.53
N HIS A 151 8.47 -3.24 29.11
CA HIS A 151 8.25 -3.31 30.55
C HIS A 151 6.93 -4.01 30.91
N GLY A 152 6.62 -4.05 32.18
CA GLY A 152 5.34 -4.52 32.72
C GLY A 152 5.48 -5.53 33.85
N ASP A 153 4.37 -5.81 34.53
CA ASP A 153 4.37 -6.70 35.68
C ASP A 153 4.71 -8.14 35.31
N GLU A 154 4.50 -8.51 34.05
CA GLU A 154 4.69 -9.87 33.54
C GLU A 154 5.95 -10.05 32.70
N ILE A 155 6.94 -9.16 32.85
CA ILE A 155 8.29 -9.32 32.30
C ILE A 155 9.32 -9.31 33.44
N GLU A 156 10.41 -10.06 33.32
CA GLU A 156 11.42 -10.13 34.38
C GLU A 156 12.33 -8.90 34.40
N ARG A 157 12.56 -8.31 33.25
CA ARG A 157 13.51 -7.23 33.07
C ARG A 157 12.99 -6.13 32.16
N ASP A 158 12.76 -4.97 32.72
CA ASP A 158 12.47 -3.75 31.94
C ASP A 158 13.70 -3.31 31.19
N ILE A 159 13.50 -2.83 29.93
CA ILE A 159 14.58 -2.38 29.07
C ILE A 159 14.11 -1.22 28.18
N ILE A 160 15.07 -0.38 27.80
CA ILE A 160 14.89 0.62 26.75
C ILE A 160 15.89 0.32 25.65
N LEU A 161 15.40 0.10 24.43
CA LEU A 161 16.21 -0.21 23.26
C LEU A 161 16.29 0.98 22.31
N THR A 162 17.49 1.23 21.80
CA THR A 162 17.72 2.06 20.63
C THR A 162 17.39 1.27 19.35
N LEU A 163 17.27 1.98 18.22
CA LEU A 163 17.07 1.33 16.92
C LEU A 163 18.22 0.37 16.57
N ASP A 164 19.47 0.77 16.88
CA ASP A 164 20.65 -0.03 16.58
C ASP A 164 20.72 -1.31 17.44
N GLU A 165 20.30 -1.23 18.70
CA GLU A 165 20.20 -2.42 19.57
C GLU A 165 19.12 -3.37 19.09
N LEU A 166 17.95 -2.84 18.70
CA LEU A 166 16.87 -3.65 18.13
C LEU A 166 17.33 -4.38 16.85
N LYS A 167 18.12 -3.72 16.00
CA LYS A 167 18.66 -4.30 14.76
C LYS A 167 19.72 -5.37 14.96
N ARG A 168 20.19 -5.61 16.19
CA ARG A 168 21.14 -6.71 16.52
C ARG A 168 20.44 -8.06 16.67
N TYR A 169 19.13 -8.07 16.90
CA TYR A 169 18.35 -9.31 16.97
C TYR A 169 18.23 -9.99 15.59
N PRO A 170 17.94 -11.31 15.56
CA PRO A 170 17.84 -12.07 14.31
C PRO A 170 16.83 -11.45 13.36
N ARG A 171 17.33 -10.97 12.21
CA ARG A 171 16.50 -10.33 11.18
C ARG A 171 15.69 -11.34 10.42
N VAL A 172 14.41 -11.02 10.19
CA VAL A 172 13.50 -11.78 9.34
C VAL A 172 12.83 -10.85 8.31
N THR A 173 12.47 -11.42 7.16
CA THR A 173 11.71 -10.73 6.11
C THR A 173 10.53 -11.59 5.72
N ARG A 174 9.32 -11.01 5.67
CA ARG A 174 8.05 -11.70 5.36
C ARG A 174 7.14 -10.82 4.53
N THR A 175 6.38 -11.45 3.63
CA THR A 175 5.36 -10.77 2.84
C THR A 175 4.00 -10.91 3.51
N HIS A 176 3.38 -9.79 3.88
CA HIS A 176 2.07 -9.76 4.51
C HIS A 176 1.28 -8.53 4.04
N PHE A 177 -0.04 -8.69 3.92
CA PHE A 177 -0.92 -7.54 3.74
C PHE A 177 -1.20 -6.85 5.08
N ILE A 178 -1.56 -5.58 5.00
CA ILE A 178 -2.25 -4.86 6.07
C ILE A 178 -3.57 -4.36 5.50
N GLU A 179 -4.64 -4.57 6.24
CA GLU A 179 -5.97 -4.08 5.91
C GLU A 179 -6.55 -3.30 7.10
N CYS A 180 -7.05 -2.10 6.83
CA CYS A 180 -7.79 -1.35 7.82
C CYS A 180 -9.17 -2.01 8.06
N PRO A 181 -9.65 -2.16 9.30
CA PRO A 181 -10.98 -2.74 9.53
C PRO A 181 -12.12 -1.96 8.89
N ALA A 182 -11.89 -0.70 8.49
CA ALA A 182 -12.85 0.12 7.75
C ALA A 182 -12.83 -0.10 6.23
N ASN A 183 -12.03 -1.05 5.71
CA ASN A 183 -12.03 -1.40 4.29
C ASN A 183 -13.41 -1.99 3.92
N GLY A 184 -14.09 -1.42 2.92
CA GLY A 184 -15.47 -1.78 2.62
C GLY A 184 -16.51 -1.30 3.64
N GLY A 185 -16.12 -0.66 4.74
CA GLY A 185 -17.02 -0.27 5.83
C GLY A 185 -18.11 0.74 5.45
N GLN A 186 -17.98 1.41 4.33
CA GLN A 186 -19.05 2.27 3.79
C GLN A 186 -20.15 1.48 3.07
N GLU A 187 -19.92 0.19 2.78
CA GLU A 187 -20.78 -0.65 1.94
C GLU A 187 -21.84 -1.44 2.72
N TRP A 188 -21.89 -1.32 4.05
CA TRP A 188 -22.84 -2.04 4.90
C TRP A 188 -24.30 -1.82 4.51
N ARG A 189 -24.64 -0.63 4.00
CA ARG A 189 -25.99 -0.27 3.54
C ARG A 189 -26.15 -0.29 2.02
N GLY A 190 -25.21 -0.93 1.33
CA GLY A 190 -25.09 -0.97 -0.11
C GLY A 190 -24.01 -0.03 -0.62
N PRO A 191 -23.66 -0.14 -1.90
CA PRO A 191 -22.58 0.64 -2.52
C PRO A 191 -22.74 2.16 -2.34
N GLN A 192 -21.72 2.79 -1.79
CA GLN A 192 -21.66 4.24 -1.59
C GLN A 192 -20.71 4.92 -2.58
N PHE A 193 -19.79 4.16 -3.16
CA PHE A 193 -18.81 4.66 -4.11
C PHE A 193 -18.82 3.81 -5.37
N ASN A 194 -18.89 4.45 -6.54
CA ASN A 194 -18.58 3.79 -7.81
C ASN A 194 -17.09 3.94 -8.10
N SER A 195 -16.27 3.37 -7.24
CA SER A 195 -14.81 3.41 -7.31
C SER A 195 -14.25 2.25 -6.52
N LEU A 196 -13.49 1.37 -7.17
CA LEU A 196 -12.81 0.26 -6.51
C LEU A 196 -11.76 0.78 -5.52
N GLN A 197 -11.06 1.86 -5.87
CA GLN A 197 -10.05 2.47 -5.01
C GLN A 197 -10.64 2.95 -3.69
N PHE A 198 -11.82 3.58 -3.68
CA PHE A 198 -12.46 4.03 -2.44
C PHE A 198 -13.18 2.90 -1.71
N ALA A 199 -13.73 1.92 -2.41
CA ALA A 199 -14.39 0.78 -1.80
C ALA A 199 -13.41 -0.15 -1.10
N LYS A 200 -12.24 -0.45 -1.71
CA LYS A 200 -11.27 -1.46 -1.24
C LYS A 200 -9.84 -0.99 -1.07
N GLY A 201 -9.53 0.28 -1.28
CA GLY A 201 -8.16 0.78 -1.22
C GLY A 201 -7.56 0.96 0.19
N PHE A 202 -8.28 0.61 1.26
CA PHE A 202 -7.76 0.59 2.63
C PHE A 202 -6.96 -0.66 2.95
N MET A 203 -6.33 -1.25 1.96
CA MET A 203 -5.43 -2.39 2.09
C MET A 203 -4.23 -2.27 1.17
N ALA A 204 -3.14 -2.93 1.54
CA ALA A 204 -1.94 -3.05 0.73
C ALA A 204 -1.09 -4.20 1.24
N SER A 205 -0.24 -4.77 0.39
CA SER A 205 0.67 -5.84 0.74
C SER A 205 2.11 -5.44 0.48
N ALA A 206 3.02 -5.86 1.36
CA ALA A 206 4.44 -5.51 1.28
C ALA A 206 5.32 -6.62 1.85
N GLU A 207 6.58 -6.56 1.48
CA GLU A 207 7.64 -7.29 2.15
C GLU A 207 8.12 -6.48 3.36
N TRP A 208 8.05 -7.07 4.55
CA TRP A 208 8.38 -6.43 5.81
C TRP A 208 9.66 -7.02 6.40
N THR A 209 10.59 -6.15 6.80
CA THR A 209 11.86 -6.55 7.43
C THR A 209 11.91 -6.06 8.87
N GLY A 210 12.24 -6.98 9.77
CA GLY A 210 12.28 -6.69 11.20
C GLY A 210 12.75 -7.88 12.03
N VAL A 211 12.21 -8.02 13.24
CA VAL A 211 12.46 -9.09 14.20
C VAL A 211 11.14 -9.61 14.76
N TYR A 212 11.02 -10.91 15.00
CA TYR A 212 9.89 -11.44 15.76
C TYR A 212 9.95 -10.99 17.22
N ILE A 213 8.82 -10.56 17.77
CA ILE A 213 8.76 -10.16 19.19
C ILE A 213 9.13 -11.32 20.10
N LYS A 214 8.73 -12.54 19.75
CA LYS A 214 9.09 -13.75 20.51
C LYS A 214 10.59 -13.95 20.71
N ASP A 215 11.42 -13.54 19.75
CA ASP A 215 12.87 -13.67 19.89
C ASP A 215 13.44 -12.61 20.84
N LEU A 216 12.84 -11.44 20.86
CA LEU A 216 13.18 -10.37 21.79
C LEU A 216 12.78 -10.69 23.23
N ILE A 217 11.53 -11.13 23.44
CA ILE A 217 11.00 -11.38 24.80
C ILE A 217 11.57 -12.65 25.45
N LYS A 218 12.02 -13.63 24.66
CA LYS A 218 12.78 -14.78 25.20
C LYS A 218 14.05 -14.34 25.90
N ASP A 219 14.74 -13.33 25.37
CA ASP A 219 15.96 -12.78 25.97
C ASP A 219 15.68 -11.96 27.23
N LEU A 220 14.50 -11.34 27.31
CA LEU A 220 14.12 -10.47 28.42
C LEU A 220 13.46 -11.20 29.58
N GLY A 221 12.96 -12.41 29.36
CA GLY A 221 12.23 -13.20 30.33
C GLY A 221 10.77 -12.79 30.49
N ILE A 222 9.84 -13.59 29.93
CA ILE A 222 8.39 -13.42 30.12
C ILE A 222 7.94 -14.34 31.26
N LYS A 223 7.21 -13.76 32.22
CA LYS A 223 6.63 -14.53 33.33
C LYS A 223 5.45 -15.38 32.87
N PRO A 224 5.16 -16.50 33.51
CA PRO A 224 4.06 -17.40 33.11
C PRO A 224 2.68 -16.77 33.18
N GLY A 225 2.51 -15.67 33.91
CA GLY A 225 1.25 -14.92 34.05
C GLY A 225 0.92 -14.02 32.85
N ALA A 226 1.87 -13.74 31.95
CA ALA A 226 1.66 -12.87 30.83
C ALA A 226 0.58 -13.41 29.87
N GLN A 227 -0.52 -12.68 29.74
CA GLN A 227 -1.62 -12.99 28.83
C GLN A 227 -1.76 -11.95 27.73
N TRP A 228 -1.29 -10.72 27.95
CA TRP A 228 -1.50 -9.59 27.09
C TRP A 228 -0.26 -8.73 26.92
N MET A 229 -0.13 -8.13 25.75
CA MET A 229 0.86 -7.12 25.41
C MET A 229 0.16 -5.85 24.93
N LEU A 230 0.37 -4.72 25.59
CA LEU A 230 0.03 -3.40 25.04
C LEU A 230 1.12 -2.96 24.08
N ALA A 231 0.72 -2.43 22.93
CA ALA A 231 1.58 -1.66 22.04
C ALA A 231 1.07 -0.23 21.94
N GLU A 232 1.96 0.76 22.11
CA GLU A 232 1.59 2.18 22.06
C GLU A 232 2.50 2.96 21.14
N GLY A 233 1.89 3.82 20.30
CA GLY A 233 2.57 4.72 19.36
C GLY A 233 2.94 6.05 20.01
N SER A 234 3.86 6.79 19.38
CA SER A 234 4.35 8.09 19.83
C SER A 234 3.87 9.27 18.98
N ASP A 235 2.88 9.07 18.11
CA ASP A 235 2.20 10.17 17.44
C ASP A 235 1.25 10.92 18.41
N ASN A 236 0.72 12.04 17.98
CA ASN A 236 -0.18 12.85 18.84
C ASN A 236 -1.46 12.11 19.29
N SER A 237 -1.87 11.04 18.59
CA SER A 237 -3.02 10.25 18.99
C SER A 237 -2.70 9.17 20.03
N GLU A 238 -1.42 8.84 20.22
CA GLU A 238 -0.92 7.83 21.15
C GLU A 238 -1.73 6.53 21.10
N MET A 239 -1.97 6.05 19.87
CA MET A 239 -2.79 4.86 19.66
C MET A 239 -2.23 3.68 20.44
N GLY A 240 -3.04 3.12 21.34
CA GLY A 240 -2.74 1.92 22.12
C GLY A 240 -3.61 0.76 21.69
N ARG A 241 -3.02 -0.44 21.55
CA ARG A 241 -3.74 -1.69 21.25
C ARG A 241 -3.21 -2.83 22.08
N THR A 242 -4.16 -3.63 22.60
CA THR A 242 -3.88 -4.82 23.40
C THR A 242 -3.88 -6.06 22.52
N ILE A 243 -2.83 -6.86 22.62
CA ILE A 243 -2.62 -8.06 21.79
C ILE A 243 -2.43 -9.27 22.70
N PRO A 244 -3.20 -10.37 22.53
CA PRO A 244 -3.03 -11.57 23.32
C PRO A 244 -1.67 -12.23 23.04
N MET A 245 -1.08 -12.82 24.06
CA MET A 245 0.26 -13.41 23.98
C MET A 245 0.37 -14.55 22.98
N ASP A 246 -0.70 -15.31 22.73
CA ASP A 246 -0.70 -16.35 21.69
C ASP A 246 -0.29 -15.79 20.33
N LYS A 247 -0.81 -14.61 19.98
CA LYS A 247 -0.47 -13.92 18.74
C LYS A 247 0.95 -13.35 18.76
N VAL A 248 1.40 -12.88 19.92
CA VAL A 248 2.78 -12.39 20.10
C VAL A 248 3.78 -13.54 19.88
N TRP A 249 3.50 -14.71 20.43
CA TRP A 249 4.31 -15.91 20.27
C TRP A 249 4.26 -16.51 18.86
N ASP A 250 3.15 -16.33 18.13
CA ASP A 250 3.02 -16.82 16.76
C ASP A 250 3.93 -16.03 15.80
N ASP A 251 3.54 -14.83 15.42
CA ASP A 251 4.14 -14.15 14.27
C ASP A 251 4.24 -12.62 14.39
N ALA A 252 3.92 -12.02 15.54
CA ALA A 252 4.04 -10.57 15.72
C ALA A 252 5.49 -10.10 15.56
N MET A 253 5.70 -8.98 14.84
CA MET A 253 7.02 -8.46 14.47
C MET A 253 7.18 -6.99 14.83
N LEU A 254 8.39 -6.59 15.18
CA LEU A 254 8.84 -5.20 15.14
C LEU A 254 9.57 -4.98 13.82
N VAL A 255 9.05 -4.10 12.97
CA VAL A 255 9.59 -3.90 11.62
C VAL A 255 10.10 -2.47 11.42
N TRP A 256 11.21 -2.35 10.69
CA TRP A 256 11.86 -1.08 10.34
C TRP A 256 12.10 -0.94 8.83
N GLY A 257 11.80 -1.98 8.05
CA GLY A 257 11.94 -2.00 6.59
C GLY A 257 10.66 -2.44 5.90
N GLN A 258 10.42 -1.87 4.71
CA GLN A 258 9.30 -2.16 3.84
C GLN A 258 9.80 -2.17 2.39
N ASN A 259 9.59 -3.27 1.67
CA ASN A 259 9.99 -3.44 0.26
C ASN A 259 11.46 -3.05 0.00
N GLY A 260 12.39 -3.48 0.86
CA GLY A 260 13.83 -3.25 0.69
C GLY A 260 14.34 -1.85 1.07
N GLU A 261 13.48 -0.93 1.52
CA GLU A 261 13.87 0.38 2.03
C GLU A 261 13.43 0.58 3.50
N ALA A 262 13.87 1.66 4.15
CA ALA A 262 13.35 2.05 5.45
C ALA A 262 11.85 2.39 5.35
N LEU A 263 11.12 2.22 6.45
CA LEU A 263 9.73 2.67 6.53
C LEU A 263 9.63 4.15 6.14
N ARG A 264 8.60 4.51 5.39
CA ARG A 264 8.27 5.92 5.18
C ARG A 264 7.66 6.53 6.45
N PRO A 265 7.77 7.85 6.69
CA PRO A 265 7.23 8.49 7.89
C PRO A 265 5.76 8.11 8.15
N GLU A 266 4.91 8.18 7.13
CA GLU A 266 3.48 7.84 7.23
C GLU A 266 3.22 6.33 7.46
N GLN A 267 4.22 5.48 7.26
CA GLN A 267 4.18 4.04 7.54
C GLN A 267 4.75 3.68 8.92
N GLY A 268 5.18 4.67 9.70
CA GLY A 268 5.60 4.47 11.08
C GLY A 268 7.10 4.42 11.30
N TYR A 269 7.91 5.12 10.47
CA TYR A 269 9.35 5.27 10.70
C TYR A 269 9.65 5.78 12.13
N PRO A 270 10.66 5.26 12.85
CA PRO A 270 11.63 4.26 12.40
C PRO A 270 11.22 2.80 12.67
N VAL A 271 10.24 2.56 13.55
CA VAL A 271 9.78 1.21 13.92
C VAL A 271 8.27 1.20 14.09
N ARG A 272 7.65 0.16 13.56
CA ARG A 272 6.24 -0.15 13.82
C ARG A 272 6.07 -1.58 14.26
N LEU A 273 4.95 -1.85 14.93
CA LEU A 273 4.43 -3.19 15.12
C LEU A 273 3.78 -3.69 13.84
N LEU A 274 4.00 -4.94 13.49
CA LEU A 274 3.27 -5.70 12.49
C LEU A 274 2.64 -6.92 13.15
N VAL A 275 1.34 -7.07 13.00
CA VAL A 275 0.54 -8.21 13.47
C VAL A 275 -0.08 -8.87 12.23
N PRO A 276 0.60 -9.86 11.61
CA PRO A 276 0.19 -10.41 10.32
C PRO A 276 -1.23 -10.95 10.31
N GLY A 277 -2.03 -10.55 9.31
CA GLY A 277 -3.40 -11.01 9.13
C GLY A 277 -4.44 -10.38 10.06
N TRP A 278 -4.02 -9.51 10.99
CA TRP A 278 -4.91 -8.81 11.88
C TRP A 278 -5.14 -7.36 11.44
N GLU A 279 -6.21 -6.74 11.97
CA GLU A 279 -6.60 -5.36 11.63
C GLU A 279 -5.43 -4.39 11.59
N GLY A 280 -5.39 -3.53 10.59
CA GLY A 280 -4.31 -2.57 10.40
C GLY A 280 -4.05 -1.63 11.58
N ASN A 281 -5.06 -1.37 12.43
CA ASN A 281 -4.89 -0.57 13.64
C ASN A 281 -4.07 -1.26 14.73
N LEU A 282 -4.02 -2.62 14.73
CA LEU A 282 -3.14 -3.40 15.61
C LEU A 282 -1.66 -3.30 15.19
N CYS A 283 -1.41 -2.95 13.94
CA CYS A 283 -0.07 -2.69 13.42
C CYS A 283 0.39 -1.27 13.80
N VAL A 284 0.56 -1.02 15.11
CA VAL A 284 0.82 0.32 15.68
C VAL A 284 2.09 0.94 15.09
N LYS A 285 1.94 2.14 14.54
CA LYS A 285 3.02 2.95 13.93
C LYS A 285 3.75 3.78 14.98
N TRP A 286 4.99 4.20 14.68
CA TRP A 286 5.80 5.05 15.55
C TRP A 286 5.89 4.48 16.97
N LEU A 287 6.18 3.20 17.07
CA LEU A 287 6.11 2.44 18.32
C LEU A 287 7.05 3.03 19.37
N LYS A 288 6.55 3.30 20.59
CA LYS A 288 7.35 3.82 21.71
C LYS A 288 7.43 2.87 22.88
N ARG A 289 6.40 1.99 23.06
CA ARG A 289 6.39 1.08 24.21
C ARG A 289 5.64 -0.22 23.95
N LEU A 290 6.12 -1.28 24.61
CA LEU A 290 5.43 -2.55 24.80
C LEU A 290 5.32 -2.82 26.28
N GLU A 291 4.13 -3.18 26.75
CA GLU A 291 3.89 -3.49 28.16
C GLU A 291 3.21 -4.84 28.31
N PHE A 292 3.73 -5.70 29.19
CA PHE A 292 3.25 -7.07 29.38
C PHE A 292 2.48 -7.19 30.69
N SER A 293 1.28 -7.81 30.62
CA SER A 293 0.32 -7.90 31.72
C SER A 293 -0.44 -9.22 31.72
N ALA A 294 -0.97 -9.60 32.87
CA ALA A 294 -1.93 -10.69 33.02
C ALA A 294 -3.33 -10.32 32.50
N GLU A 295 -3.67 -9.01 32.48
CA GLU A 295 -5.00 -8.51 32.11
C GLU A 295 -4.93 -7.59 30.87
N PRO A 296 -5.99 -7.47 30.07
CA PRO A 296 -6.05 -6.56 28.94
C PRO A 296 -6.13 -5.10 29.41
N PHE A 297 -5.57 -4.17 28.62
CA PHE A 297 -5.45 -2.75 28.98
C PHE A 297 -6.68 -1.89 28.70
N TYR A 298 -7.65 -2.38 27.94
CA TYR A 298 -8.88 -1.65 27.59
C TYR A 298 -8.62 -0.22 27.07
N CYS A 299 -7.74 -0.10 26.09
CA CYS A 299 -7.41 1.18 25.48
C CYS A 299 -8.65 1.87 24.87
N LYS A 300 -8.55 3.17 24.63
CA LYS A 300 -9.60 3.94 23.97
C LYS A 300 -10.09 3.29 22.67
N GLU A 301 -9.18 2.76 21.89
CA GLU A 301 -9.45 2.10 20.61
C GLU A 301 -10.20 0.77 20.74
N GLU A 302 -10.21 0.16 21.92
CA GLU A 302 -10.90 -1.10 22.20
C GLU A 302 -12.22 -0.92 22.94
N THR A 303 -12.47 0.29 23.43
CA THR A 303 -13.69 0.62 24.18
C THR A 303 -14.63 1.55 23.43
N SER A 304 -14.12 2.44 22.58
CA SER A 304 -14.89 3.42 21.84
C SER A 304 -14.90 3.20 20.31
N LYS A 305 -14.01 2.35 19.80
CA LYS A 305 -13.83 2.07 18.36
C LYS A 305 -13.46 0.61 18.13
N TYR A 306 -13.43 0.21 16.86
CA TYR A 306 -12.95 -1.12 16.42
C TYR A 306 -13.66 -2.29 17.10
N THR A 307 -14.92 -2.11 17.41
CA THR A 307 -15.81 -3.16 17.88
C THR A 307 -16.80 -3.53 16.77
N ALA A 308 -17.19 -4.79 16.68
CA ALA A 308 -18.26 -5.22 15.76
C ALA A 308 -19.60 -5.31 16.49
N LEU A 309 -20.58 -4.52 16.07
CA LEU A 309 -21.92 -4.56 16.61
C LEU A 309 -22.71 -5.67 15.92
N LYS A 310 -23.25 -6.62 16.70
CA LYS A 310 -24.17 -7.64 16.21
C LYS A 310 -25.58 -7.09 16.09
N LYS A 311 -26.38 -7.67 15.19
CA LYS A 311 -27.81 -7.39 15.04
C LYS A 311 -28.61 -7.55 16.35
N SER A 312 -28.11 -8.40 17.27
CA SER A 312 -28.68 -8.59 18.62
C SER A 312 -28.46 -7.40 19.58
N GLY A 313 -27.71 -6.36 19.19
CA GLY A 313 -27.31 -5.23 20.04
C GLY A 313 -26.09 -5.51 20.91
N LYS A 314 -25.50 -6.71 20.85
CA LYS A 314 -24.24 -7.03 21.54
C LYS A 314 -23.06 -6.67 20.66
N ALA A 315 -21.99 -6.13 21.27
CA ALA A 315 -20.72 -5.85 20.60
C ALA A 315 -19.71 -7.00 20.80
N ILE A 316 -18.91 -7.26 19.76
CA ILE A 316 -17.69 -8.05 19.87
C ILE A 316 -16.57 -7.03 20.10
N GLN A 317 -15.95 -7.07 21.26
CA GLN A 317 -14.94 -6.07 21.66
C GLN A 317 -13.59 -6.33 20.97
N HIS A 318 -13.14 -7.57 20.96
CA HIS A 318 -11.87 -7.97 20.38
C HIS A 318 -12.09 -8.74 19.08
N PHE A 319 -12.40 -8.02 18.04
CA PHE A 319 -12.48 -8.55 16.69
C PHE A 319 -11.16 -8.21 15.99
N TYR A 320 -10.25 -9.16 15.91
CA TYR A 320 -8.86 -8.88 15.55
C TYR A 320 -8.48 -9.30 14.14
N ALA A 321 -8.88 -10.50 13.74
CA ALA A 321 -8.44 -11.06 12.46
C ALA A 321 -9.22 -10.48 11.30
N ASN A 322 -8.54 -10.17 10.21
CA ASN A 322 -9.19 -9.92 8.92
C ASN A 322 -9.69 -11.26 8.37
N GLU A 323 -10.99 -11.38 8.20
CA GLU A 323 -11.61 -12.58 7.66
C GLU A 323 -11.30 -12.73 6.16
N VAL A 324 -11.54 -13.95 5.62
CA VAL A 324 -11.34 -14.23 4.20
C VAL A 324 -12.18 -13.29 3.33
N ASN A 325 -11.56 -12.74 2.29
CA ASN A 325 -12.19 -11.76 1.41
C ASN A 325 -11.62 -11.84 -0.01
N SER A 326 -12.37 -11.36 -0.98
CA SER A 326 -11.92 -11.20 -2.37
C SER A 326 -12.68 -10.09 -3.06
N THR A 327 -12.09 -9.53 -4.11
CA THR A 327 -12.75 -8.57 -5.00
C THR A 327 -12.22 -8.70 -6.42
N VAL A 328 -13.03 -8.37 -7.41
CA VAL A 328 -12.60 -8.16 -8.79
C VAL A 328 -11.81 -6.85 -8.86
N VAL A 329 -10.70 -6.85 -9.58
CA VAL A 329 -9.82 -5.70 -9.76
C VAL A 329 -9.90 -5.16 -11.19
N THR A 330 -10.01 -6.06 -12.17
CA THR A 330 -10.17 -5.74 -13.60
C THR A 330 -11.26 -6.64 -14.18
N PRO A 331 -12.31 -6.05 -14.79
CA PRO A 331 -12.56 -4.62 -14.96
C PRO A 331 -13.00 -3.92 -13.67
N SER A 332 -12.88 -2.58 -13.64
CA SER A 332 -13.32 -1.74 -12.54
C SER A 332 -13.89 -0.41 -13.05
N PRO A 333 -14.53 0.39 -12.22
CA PRO A 333 -14.98 1.72 -12.62
C PRO A 333 -13.85 2.62 -13.16
N GLU A 334 -12.63 2.41 -12.67
CA GLU A 334 -11.43 3.10 -13.13
C GLU A 334 -10.83 2.52 -14.42
N LYS A 335 -11.11 1.23 -14.73
CA LYS A 335 -10.66 0.51 -15.92
C LYS A 335 -11.83 -0.23 -16.60
N PRO A 336 -12.78 0.53 -17.22
CA PRO A 336 -13.96 -0.05 -17.85
C PRO A 336 -13.61 -0.72 -19.21
N TRP A 337 -14.54 -1.51 -19.72
CA TRP A 337 -14.42 -2.22 -21.00
C TRP A 337 -15.05 -1.49 -22.18
N THR A 338 -15.01 -0.17 -22.21
CA THR A 338 -15.67 0.65 -23.23
C THR A 338 -15.11 0.49 -24.65
N ASP A 339 -13.88 0.02 -24.80
CA ASP A 339 -13.16 -0.10 -26.08
C ASP A 339 -13.09 -1.52 -26.63
N LEU A 340 -13.69 -2.50 -25.93
CA LEU A 340 -13.66 -3.90 -26.36
C LEU A 340 -14.58 -4.14 -27.57
N LYS A 341 -14.19 -5.12 -28.40
CA LYS A 341 -14.92 -5.58 -29.56
C LYS A 341 -15.52 -6.95 -29.30
N ASP A 342 -16.60 -7.24 -30.01
CA ASP A 342 -17.23 -8.56 -29.96
C ASP A 342 -16.23 -9.67 -30.32
N GLY A 343 -16.11 -10.66 -29.45
CA GLY A 343 -15.18 -11.79 -29.59
C GLY A 343 -13.79 -11.54 -28.99
N ASP A 344 -13.48 -10.36 -28.45
CA ASP A 344 -12.22 -10.15 -27.73
C ASP A 344 -12.12 -11.07 -26.51
N VAL A 345 -10.96 -11.72 -26.36
CA VAL A 345 -10.66 -12.54 -25.19
C VAL A 345 -9.98 -11.66 -24.14
N VAL A 346 -10.60 -11.54 -22.99
CA VAL A 346 -10.14 -10.69 -21.90
C VAL A 346 -9.90 -11.50 -20.64
N GLU A 347 -8.93 -11.05 -19.84
CA GLU A 347 -8.68 -11.61 -18.52
C GLU A 347 -9.41 -10.76 -17.46
N ILE A 348 -10.29 -11.40 -16.72
CA ILE A 348 -10.88 -10.84 -15.50
C ILE A 348 -9.94 -11.20 -14.37
N GLU A 349 -9.46 -10.20 -13.63
CA GLU A 349 -8.52 -10.42 -12.53
C GLU A 349 -9.09 -9.92 -11.21
N GLY A 350 -8.62 -10.53 -10.13
CA GLY A 350 -8.95 -10.09 -8.79
C GLY A 350 -7.88 -10.40 -7.77
N LEU A 351 -8.16 -9.96 -6.55
CA LEU A 351 -7.38 -10.21 -5.35
C LEU A 351 -8.22 -11.00 -4.36
N ALA A 352 -7.56 -11.92 -3.64
CA ALA A 352 -8.10 -12.63 -2.50
C ALA A 352 -7.09 -12.59 -1.34
N TRP A 353 -7.56 -12.58 -0.11
CA TRP A 353 -6.73 -12.55 1.09
C TRP A 353 -7.47 -13.12 2.30
N SER A 354 -6.70 -13.62 3.26
CA SER A 354 -7.20 -14.04 4.56
C SER A 354 -6.17 -13.74 5.65
N GLY A 355 -6.61 -13.21 6.76
CA GLY A 355 -5.78 -13.05 7.96
C GLY A 355 -5.69 -14.31 8.80
N MET A 356 -6.51 -15.32 8.50
CA MET A 356 -6.59 -16.58 9.23
C MET A 356 -5.69 -17.67 8.64
N GLY A 357 -5.46 -17.63 7.32
CA GLY A 357 -4.75 -18.71 6.63
C GLY A 357 -4.21 -18.30 5.26
N THR A 358 -4.07 -19.30 4.40
CA THR A 358 -3.64 -19.20 3.01
C THR A 358 -4.86 -19.40 2.11
N ILE A 359 -5.01 -18.60 1.07
CA ILE A 359 -6.08 -18.77 0.09
C ILE A 359 -5.91 -20.13 -0.61
N THR A 360 -6.95 -20.95 -0.61
CA THR A 360 -6.97 -22.28 -1.26
C THR A 360 -7.72 -22.26 -2.58
N GLY A 361 -8.65 -21.31 -2.78
CA GLY A 361 -9.43 -21.19 -3.99
C GLY A 361 -10.24 -19.91 -4.01
N VAL A 362 -10.71 -19.57 -5.21
CA VAL A 362 -11.68 -18.50 -5.46
C VAL A 362 -12.74 -19.01 -6.42
N ASP A 363 -13.97 -18.98 -5.97
CA ASP A 363 -15.14 -19.17 -6.83
C ASP A 363 -15.47 -17.83 -7.50
N PHE A 364 -15.68 -17.85 -8.82
CA PHE A 364 -16.01 -16.66 -9.60
C PHE A 364 -17.35 -16.84 -10.33
N SER A 365 -18.13 -15.77 -10.40
CA SER A 365 -19.45 -15.75 -11.04
C SER A 365 -19.58 -14.57 -12.00
N LEU A 366 -20.24 -14.79 -13.13
CA LEU A 366 -20.62 -13.78 -14.13
C LEU A 366 -22.08 -13.32 -13.97
N ASP A 367 -22.85 -13.92 -13.07
CA ASP A 367 -24.29 -13.74 -12.92
C ASP A 367 -24.75 -13.36 -11.50
N GLY A 368 -23.83 -12.75 -10.72
CA GLY A 368 -24.13 -12.24 -9.38
C GLY A 368 -24.19 -13.32 -8.31
N GLY A 369 -23.44 -14.41 -8.49
CA GLY A 369 -23.32 -15.49 -7.50
C GLY A 369 -24.38 -16.59 -7.64
N LYS A 370 -25.14 -16.64 -8.74
CA LYS A 370 -26.09 -17.72 -9.01
C LYS A 370 -25.38 -18.99 -9.45
N ASN A 371 -24.36 -18.84 -10.30
CA ASN A 371 -23.51 -19.93 -10.76
C ASN A 371 -22.04 -19.52 -10.55
N TYR A 372 -21.27 -20.44 -9.97
CA TYR A 372 -19.85 -20.24 -9.71
C TYR A 372 -19.01 -21.21 -10.54
N VAL A 373 -17.86 -20.74 -10.96
CA VAL A 373 -16.78 -21.52 -11.55
C VAL A 373 -15.50 -21.25 -10.77
N GLU A 374 -14.60 -22.22 -10.73
CA GLU A 374 -13.30 -22.04 -10.07
C GLU A 374 -12.42 -21.09 -10.91
N ALA A 375 -11.90 -20.04 -10.27
CA ALA A 375 -10.92 -19.14 -10.87
C ALA A 375 -9.50 -19.71 -10.70
N SER A 376 -8.61 -19.34 -11.61
CA SER A 376 -7.20 -19.75 -11.55
C SER A 376 -6.42 -18.85 -10.58
N LEU A 377 -5.79 -19.42 -9.56
CA LEU A 377 -4.85 -18.70 -8.71
C LEU A 377 -3.57 -18.41 -9.49
N LYS A 378 -3.02 -17.19 -9.35
CA LYS A 378 -1.85 -16.72 -10.11
C LYS A 378 -0.65 -16.44 -9.20
N GLY A 379 0.52 -16.87 -9.64
CA GLY A 379 1.78 -16.56 -8.97
C GLY A 379 1.96 -17.22 -7.61
N LEU A 380 2.54 -16.48 -6.67
CA LEU A 380 2.81 -16.97 -5.32
C LEU A 380 1.55 -16.88 -4.46
N VAL A 381 1.22 -17.98 -3.79
CA VAL A 381 0.19 -18.04 -2.77
C VAL A 381 0.87 -18.16 -1.42
N LEU A 382 0.78 -17.14 -0.60
CA LEU A 382 1.46 -17.01 0.68
C LEU A 382 0.44 -16.79 1.83
N PRO A 383 0.69 -17.35 3.01
CA PRO A 383 -0.20 -17.14 4.16
C PRO A 383 -0.22 -15.66 4.57
N LYS A 384 -1.42 -15.16 4.89
CA LYS A 384 -1.62 -13.78 5.35
C LYS A 384 -1.04 -12.73 4.37
N SER A 385 -1.18 -13.00 3.05
CA SER A 385 -0.72 -12.16 1.94
C SER A 385 -1.79 -12.11 0.85
N TRP A 386 -1.63 -11.17 -0.09
CA TRP A 386 -2.49 -11.13 -1.26
C TRP A 386 -2.24 -12.34 -2.15
N THR A 387 -3.31 -12.89 -2.70
CA THR A 387 -3.31 -13.89 -3.76
C THR A 387 -4.05 -13.34 -4.97
N ARG A 388 -3.40 -13.33 -6.13
CA ARG A 388 -4.07 -12.98 -7.38
C ARG A 388 -4.80 -14.18 -7.94
N TRP A 389 -5.93 -13.90 -8.58
CA TRP A 389 -6.70 -14.89 -9.33
C TRP A 389 -7.17 -14.31 -10.65
N SER A 390 -7.49 -15.17 -11.61
CA SER A 390 -8.03 -14.75 -12.90
C SER A 390 -9.01 -15.73 -13.50
N TYR A 391 -9.81 -15.22 -14.43
CA TYR A 391 -10.73 -15.95 -15.27
C TYR A 391 -10.71 -15.39 -16.70
N MET A 392 -10.58 -16.26 -17.71
CA MET A 392 -10.61 -15.84 -19.13
C MET A 392 -12.05 -15.77 -19.63
N HIS A 393 -12.44 -14.64 -20.18
CA HIS A 393 -13.77 -14.41 -20.73
C HIS A 393 -13.70 -13.99 -22.20
N THR A 394 -14.65 -14.47 -23.00
CA THR A 394 -14.83 -13.99 -24.39
C THR A 394 -15.96 -12.96 -24.37
N TYR A 395 -15.59 -11.70 -24.53
CA TYR A 395 -16.53 -10.56 -24.48
C TYR A 395 -17.56 -10.62 -25.60
N LYS A 396 -18.81 -10.39 -25.28
CA LYS A 396 -19.91 -10.25 -26.25
C LYS A 396 -20.46 -8.83 -26.20
N LYS A 397 -20.42 -8.14 -27.32
CA LYS A 397 -20.90 -6.78 -27.40
C LYS A 397 -22.35 -6.66 -26.95
N GLY A 398 -22.59 -5.79 -25.99
CA GLY A 398 -23.94 -5.54 -25.45
C GLY A 398 -24.36 -6.52 -24.34
N GLU A 399 -23.47 -7.42 -23.89
CA GLU A 399 -23.73 -8.23 -22.70
C GLU A 399 -23.72 -7.38 -21.44
N THR A 400 -24.45 -7.82 -20.43
CA THR A 400 -24.38 -7.30 -19.07
C THR A 400 -23.94 -8.42 -18.15
N LEU A 401 -22.91 -8.17 -17.35
CA LEU A 401 -22.33 -9.15 -16.43
C LEU A 401 -22.44 -8.65 -14.97
N LEU A 402 -22.60 -9.57 -14.05
CA LEU A 402 -22.56 -9.32 -12.60
C LEU A 402 -21.38 -10.11 -12.02
N LEU A 403 -20.23 -9.47 -11.98
CA LEU A 403 -18.97 -10.09 -11.58
C LEU A 403 -18.89 -10.19 -10.06
N THR A 404 -18.84 -11.41 -9.54
CA THR A 404 -18.77 -11.69 -8.09
C THR A 404 -17.68 -12.72 -7.83
N SER A 405 -16.85 -12.49 -6.82
CA SER A 405 -15.85 -13.47 -6.37
C SER A 405 -16.07 -13.86 -4.92
N ARG A 406 -15.72 -15.10 -4.57
CA ARG A 406 -15.85 -15.68 -3.24
C ARG A 406 -14.61 -16.50 -2.91
N ALA A 407 -13.79 -16.04 -1.98
CA ALA A 407 -12.55 -16.70 -1.57
C ALA A 407 -12.78 -17.75 -0.47
N MET A 408 -11.84 -18.72 -0.42
CA MET A 408 -11.74 -19.76 0.60
C MET A 408 -10.29 -19.86 1.08
N ASP A 409 -10.09 -20.23 2.36
CA ASP A 409 -8.77 -20.41 2.95
C ASP A 409 -8.56 -21.81 3.56
N ASP A 410 -7.31 -22.13 3.91
CA ASP A 410 -6.91 -23.41 4.52
C ASP A 410 -7.32 -23.55 6.01
N ALA A 411 -7.82 -22.48 6.63
CA ALA A 411 -8.44 -22.53 7.93
C ALA A 411 -9.93 -22.95 7.87
N GLY A 412 -10.47 -23.14 6.66
CA GLY A 412 -11.82 -23.62 6.41
C GLY A 412 -12.88 -22.50 6.33
N TYR A 413 -12.45 -21.23 6.27
CA TYR A 413 -13.37 -20.12 6.09
C TYR A 413 -13.70 -19.88 4.62
N ILE A 414 -14.96 -19.55 4.36
CA ILE A 414 -15.49 -19.17 3.05
C ILE A 414 -16.07 -17.76 3.20
N GLN A 415 -15.77 -16.90 2.25
CA GLN A 415 -16.30 -15.53 2.23
C GLN A 415 -17.84 -15.57 2.18
N PRO A 416 -18.54 -14.89 3.13
CA PRO A 416 -20.01 -14.96 3.22
C PRO A 416 -20.67 -14.14 2.13
N THR A 417 -21.93 -14.50 1.81
CA THR A 417 -22.81 -13.63 1.05
C THR A 417 -23.18 -12.38 1.86
N VAL A 418 -23.72 -11.36 1.19
CA VAL A 418 -24.19 -10.12 1.86
C VAL A 418 -25.27 -10.45 2.91
N ASP A 419 -26.16 -11.38 2.60
CA ASP A 419 -27.27 -11.73 3.48
C ASP A 419 -26.82 -12.55 4.70
N GLU A 420 -25.86 -13.46 4.54
CA GLU A 420 -25.22 -14.17 5.64
C GLU A 420 -24.53 -13.21 6.61
N GLU A 421 -23.67 -12.32 6.09
CA GLU A 421 -22.95 -11.34 6.88
C GLU A 421 -23.89 -10.37 7.62
N THR A 422 -24.84 -9.76 6.90
CA THR A 422 -25.81 -8.82 7.51
C THR A 422 -26.82 -9.50 8.40
N GLY A 423 -27.05 -10.79 8.21
CA GLY A 423 -27.85 -11.63 9.11
C GLY A 423 -27.28 -11.70 10.53
N VAL A 424 -25.94 -11.71 10.66
CA VAL A 424 -25.22 -11.77 11.93
C VAL A 424 -24.90 -10.37 12.48
N LEU A 425 -24.30 -9.50 11.65
CA LEU A 425 -23.75 -8.21 12.06
C LEU A 425 -24.72 -7.04 11.86
N GLY A 426 -25.81 -7.22 11.11
CA GLY A 426 -26.71 -6.13 10.76
C GLY A 426 -26.09 -5.22 9.70
N VAL A 427 -26.59 -3.98 9.60
CA VAL A 427 -26.15 -2.98 8.61
C VAL A 427 -25.63 -1.68 9.25
N GLU A 428 -25.52 -1.65 10.58
CA GLU A 428 -25.09 -0.47 11.32
C GLU A 428 -23.57 -0.46 11.57
N GLY A 429 -22.85 -1.47 11.05
CA GLY A 429 -21.40 -1.58 11.15
C GLY A 429 -20.67 -0.49 10.35
N VAL A 430 -19.40 -0.27 10.72
CA VAL A 430 -18.46 0.57 9.97
C VAL A 430 -17.11 -0.14 9.80
N TYR A 431 -16.99 -1.37 10.33
CA TYR A 431 -15.78 -2.19 10.33
C TYR A 431 -16.10 -3.63 9.92
N HIS A 432 -15.07 -4.35 9.49
CA HIS A 432 -15.06 -5.81 9.28
C HIS A 432 -16.02 -6.30 8.19
N ARG A 433 -16.14 -5.54 7.10
CA ARG A 433 -16.96 -5.90 5.95
C ARG A 433 -16.21 -6.90 5.07
N ASN A 434 -16.67 -8.16 5.03
CA ASN A 434 -16.10 -9.21 4.16
C ASN A 434 -17.14 -9.93 3.27
N GLY A 435 -18.41 -9.54 3.30
CA GLY A 435 -19.42 -10.08 2.39
C GLY A 435 -19.05 -9.86 0.93
N VAL A 436 -19.39 -10.82 0.07
CA VAL A 436 -19.09 -10.76 -1.36
C VAL A 436 -19.54 -9.45 -1.99
N GLU A 437 -18.74 -8.93 -2.94
CA GLU A 437 -19.05 -7.74 -3.71
C GLU A 437 -19.38 -8.09 -5.15
N THR A 438 -20.21 -7.25 -5.77
CA THR A 438 -20.61 -7.44 -7.16
C THR A 438 -20.32 -6.17 -7.96
N TRP A 439 -19.66 -6.36 -9.10
CA TRP A 439 -19.39 -5.31 -10.08
C TRP A 439 -20.20 -5.61 -11.34
N GLU A 440 -21.10 -4.70 -11.71
CA GLU A 440 -21.86 -4.79 -12.93
C GLU A 440 -21.05 -4.26 -14.10
N VAL A 441 -20.87 -5.06 -15.15
CA VAL A 441 -20.44 -4.57 -16.46
C VAL A 441 -21.68 -4.34 -17.29
N THR A 442 -21.95 -3.10 -17.63
CA THR A 442 -23.11 -2.69 -18.44
C THR A 442 -22.92 -2.98 -19.91
N ALA A 443 -24.00 -2.99 -20.68
CA ALA A 443 -23.98 -3.24 -22.13
C ALA A 443 -23.07 -2.27 -22.95
N ASP A 444 -22.74 -1.10 -22.41
CA ASP A 444 -21.80 -0.13 -22.97
C ASP A 444 -20.38 -0.25 -22.37
N GLY A 445 -20.11 -1.31 -21.60
CA GLY A 445 -18.79 -1.63 -21.04
C GLY A 445 -18.40 -0.83 -19.80
N LYS A 446 -19.27 0.03 -19.27
CA LYS A 446 -19.02 0.71 -17.98
C LYS A 446 -19.12 -0.28 -16.83
N VAL A 447 -18.47 0.05 -15.74
CA VAL A 447 -18.48 -0.78 -14.52
C VAL A 447 -19.10 0.00 -13.37
N ASN A 448 -20.08 -0.63 -12.72
CA ASN A 448 -20.77 -0.08 -11.56
C ASN A 448 -20.62 -0.99 -10.34
N HIS A 449 -20.46 -0.39 -9.18
CA HIS A 449 -20.58 -1.11 -7.91
C HIS A 449 -22.07 -1.33 -7.61
N VAL A 450 -22.48 -2.59 -7.49
CA VAL A 450 -23.87 -2.95 -7.22
C VAL A 450 -23.94 -3.92 -6.03
N GLN A 451 -25.09 -4.04 -5.39
CA GLN A 451 -25.30 -5.03 -4.35
C GLN A 451 -26.30 -6.07 -4.83
N VAL A 452 -25.87 -7.32 -4.89
CA VAL A 452 -26.74 -8.47 -5.08
C VAL A 452 -26.96 -9.13 -3.73
N ARG A 453 -28.21 -9.42 -3.43
CA ARG A 453 -28.64 -10.18 -2.24
C ARG A 453 -29.08 -11.57 -2.68
N SER A 454 -28.67 -12.58 -1.94
CA SER A 454 -28.96 -14.00 -2.20
C SER A 454 -29.84 -14.59 -1.10
#